data_0731df94d4bc3cf9011ec9469b9db5fa
#
_entry.id   0731df94d4bc3cf9011ec9469b9db5fa
#
_cell.length_a   1.000
_cell.length_b   1.000
_cell.length_c   1.000
_cell.angle_alpha   90.00
_cell.angle_beta   90.00
_cell.angle_gamma   90.00
#
_symmetry.space_group_name_H-M   'P 1'
#
loop_
_entity.id
_entity.type
_entity.pdbx_description
1 polymer ?
#
loop_
_entity_poly.entity_id
_entity_poly.type
_entity_poly.pdbx_seq_one_letter_code
_entity_poly.pdbx_strand_id
1 'polypeptide(L)'
;LEILPKPPEGKNPETPWPFWPRIMRTSSSHEEGCARRWSALTTHLTGENGEVRQLHGVEVEWRPGPRGPEMAKLPGTEFTYPAQLVLIAMGFLHVVHKPLIEQLGCELDQRGNVSVNRWMTSVPGVFAAGDTARGASLVVHAINHGRLAAEACHQWLAGK
;
A
#
# COMPACT_ATOMS: atom_id res chain seq x y z
N LEU A 1 -1.94 13.30 -8.15
CA LEU A 1 -1.08 13.74 -7.05
C LEU A 1 -0.30 12.55 -6.52
N GLU A 2 0.99 12.75 -6.24
CA GLU A 2 1.89 11.74 -5.70
C GLU A 2 2.63 12.34 -4.49
N ILE A 3 2.66 11.60 -3.38
CA ILE A 3 3.29 12.04 -2.14
C ILE A 3 4.83 11.95 -2.19
N LEU A 4 5.34 11.04 -3.03
CA LEU A 4 6.79 10.88 -3.21
C LEU A 4 7.36 11.95 -4.15
N PRO A 5 8.67 12.22 -4.08
CA PRO A 5 9.36 13.10 -5.02
C PRO A 5 9.27 12.60 -6.46
N LYS A 6 9.33 13.52 -7.42
CA LYS A 6 9.41 13.16 -8.84
C LYS A 6 10.57 12.20 -9.07
N PRO A 7 10.33 11.02 -9.66
CA PRO A 7 11.42 10.10 -10.01
C PRO A 7 12.36 10.73 -11.05
N PRO A 8 13.65 10.39 -11.06
CA PRO A 8 14.57 10.85 -12.09
C PRO A 8 14.17 10.33 -13.47
N GLU A 9 14.46 11.11 -14.51
CA GLU A 9 14.09 10.77 -15.89
C GLU A 9 15.00 9.70 -16.52
N GLY A 10 16.16 9.45 -15.93
CA GLY A 10 17.15 8.47 -16.39
C GLY A 10 17.56 7.47 -15.32
N LYS A 11 18.68 6.77 -15.60
CA LYS A 11 19.25 5.80 -14.66
C LYS A 11 19.53 6.43 -13.30
N ASN A 12 19.10 5.75 -12.26
CA ASN A 12 19.30 6.17 -10.88
C ASN A 12 20.37 5.29 -10.21
N PRO A 13 21.49 5.86 -9.74
CA PRO A 13 22.52 5.12 -9.01
C PRO A 13 22.02 4.45 -7.73
N GLU A 14 20.95 4.96 -7.11
CA GLU A 14 20.35 4.40 -5.90
C GLU A 14 19.61 3.07 -6.14
N THR A 15 19.23 2.81 -7.38
CA THR A 15 18.54 1.57 -7.77
C THR A 15 19.24 0.90 -8.97
N PRO A 16 20.53 0.45 -8.80
CA PRO A 16 21.25 -0.26 -9.84
C PRO A 16 20.63 -1.65 -10.05
N TRP A 17 20.89 -2.25 -11.23
CA TRP A 17 20.56 -3.66 -11.45
C TRP A 17 21.15 -4.54 -10.32
N PRO A 18 20.44 -5.52 -9.76
CA PRO A 18 19.17 -6.11 -10.22
C PRO A 18 17.89 -5.49 -9.61
N PHE A 19 17.98 -4.36 -8.94
CA PHE A 19 16.81 -3.70 -8.35
C PHE A 19 15.94 -3.09 -9.45
N TRP A 20 14.63 -2.99 -9.15
CA TRP A 20 13.71 -2.30 -10.03
C TRP A 20 14.08 -0.82 -10.15
N PRO A 21 14.38 -0.29 -11.34
CA PRO A 21 14.87 1.07 -11.47
C PRO A 21 13.77 2.08 -11.09
N ARG A 22 14.10 2.98 -10.16
CA ARG A 22 13.28 4.12 -9.79
C ARG A 22 13.47 5.23 -10.82
N ILE A 23 12.74 5.16 -11.92
CA ILE A 23 12.77 6.15 -13.00
C ILE A 23 11.38 6.65 -13.31
N MET A 24 11.29 7.86 -13.87
CA MET A 24 10.06 8.44 -14.35
C MET A 24 9.48 7.57 -15.47
N ARG A 25 8.19 7.23 -15.35
CA ARG A 25 7.45 6.47 -16.36
C ARG A 25 6.19 7.18 -16.76
N THR A 26 5.84 7.05 -18.01
CA THR A 26 4.57 7.53 -18.57
C THR A 26 3.83 6.32 -19.12
N SER A 27 2.55 6.21 -18.80
CA SER A 27 1.63 5.22 -19.37
C SER A 27 0.70 5.89 -20.37
N SER A 28 -0.04 5.12 -21.16
CA SER A 28 -1.06 5.62 -22.08
C SER A 28 -2.08 6.53 -21.38
N SER A 29 -2.49 6.20 -20.16
CA SER A 29 -3.39 7.05 -19.35
C SER A 29 -2.83 8.45 -19.08
N HIS A 30 -1.52 8.58 -18.91
CA HIS A 30 -0.88 9.89 -18.77
C HIS A 30 -0.81 10.66 -20.11
N GLU A 31 -0.70 9.94 -21.23
CA GLU A 31 -0.64 10.52 -22.58
C GLU A 31 -1.99 11.07 -23.02
N GLU A 32 -3.10 10.59 -22.48
CA GLU A 32 -4.44 11.15 -22.67
C GLU A 32 -4.55 12.60 -22.15
N GLY A 33 -3.62 13.04 -21.34
CA GLY A 33 -3.51 14.40 -20.82
C GLY A 33 -3.96 14.53 -19.37
N CYS A 34 -2.99 14.86 -18.51
CA CYS A 34 -3.26 15.18 -17.11
C CYS A 34 -2.17 16.09 -16.54
N ALA A 35 -2.52 16.86 -15.51
CA ALA A 35 -1.53 17.54 -14.68
C ALA A 35 -1.00 16.57 -13.65
N ARG A 36 0.33 16.44 -13.55
CA ARG A 36 1.03 15.56 -12.58
C ARG A 36 1.73 16.42 -11.54
N ARG A 37 1.54 16.10 -10.26
CA ARG A 37 2.21 16.80 -9.16
C ARG A 37 2.78 15.79 -8.18
N TRP A 38 4.03 15.98 -7.81
CA TRP A 38 4.78 15.17 -6.86
C TRP A 38 5.02 15.93 -5.57
N SER A 39 5.49 15.23 -4.53
CA SER A 39 5.70 15.79 -3.20
C SER A 39 4.46 16.51 -2.68
N ALA A 40 3.27 15.99 -2.99
CA ALA A 40 1.99 16.62 -2.70
C ALA A 40 1.15 15.73 -1.77
N LEU A 41 0.95 16.17 -0.54
CA LEU A 41 0.10 15.50 0.44
C LEU A 41 -1.31 16.11 0.38
N THR A 42 -2.32 15.28 0.10
CA THR A 42 -3.71 15.66 0.30
C THR A 42 -4.01 15.68 1.79
N THR A 43 -4.51 16.80 2.31
CA THR A 43 -4.80 16.97 3.74
C THR A 43 -6.26 16.71 4.07
N HIS A 44 -7.18 17.22 3.26
CA HIS A 44 -8.63 17.01 3.45
C HIS A 44 -9.39 17.37 2.16
N LEU A 45 -10.66 17.03 2.17
CA LEU A 45 -11.61 17.39 1.13
C LEU A 45 -12.70 18.27 1.73
N THR A 46 -13.20 19.22 0.97
CA THR A 46 -14.39 20.00 1.34
C THR A 46 -15.44 19.89 0.26
N GLY A 47 -16.71 20.01 0.66
CA GLY A 47 -17.84 19.89 -0.24
C GLY A 47 -19.13 20.31 0.42
N GLU A 48 -20.21 20.18 -0.32
CA GLU A 48 -21.57 20.51 0.13
C GLU A 48 -22.58 19.50 -0.45
N ASN A 49 -23.69 19.31 0.24
CA ASN A 49 -24.76 18.40 -0.18
C ASN A 49 -24.31 16.97 -0.52
N GLY A 50 -23.27 16.47 0.16
CA GLY A 50 -22.72 15.13 -0.10
C GLY A 50 -21.80 15.03 -1.32
N GLU A 51 -21.48 16.13 -1.98
CA GLU A 51 -20.60 16.18 -3.13
C GLU A 51 -19.29 16.89 -2.79
N VAL A 52 -18.16 16.34 -3.24
CA VAL A 52 -16.86 16.99 -3.12
C VAL A 52 -16.80 18.21 -4.04
N ARG A 53 -16.24 19.31 -3.55
CA ARG A 53 -16.02 20.54 -4.31
C ARG A 53 -14.55 20.93 -4.40
N GLN A 54 -13.78 20.64 -3.37
CA GLN A 54 -12.37 21.01 -3.32
C GLN A 54 -11.51 19.93 -2.67
N LEU A 55 -10.30 19.78 -3.19
CA LEU A 55 -9.22 19.02 -2.60
C LEU A 55 -8.18 20.01 -2.08
N HIS A 56 -7.79 19.84 -0.82
CA HIS A 56 -6.77 20.65 -0.16
C HIS A 56 -5.52 19.81 0.06
N GLY A 57 -4.38 20.42 -0.13
CA GLY A 57 -3.10 19.75 0.03
C GLY A 57 -1.99 20.72 0.46
N VAL A 58 -0.83 20.15 0.71
CA VAL A 58 0.39 20.88 1.07
C VAL A 58 1.58 20.15 0.45
N GLU A 59 2.62 20.87 0.10
CA GLU A 59 3.87 20.23 -0.34
C GLU A 59 4.60 19.59 0.83
N VAL A 60 5.33 18.53 0.54
CA VAL A 60 6.11 17.78 1.51
C VAL A 60 7.54 17.59 1.02
N GLU A 61 8.45 17.45 1.96
CA GLU A 61 9.80 16.98 1.70
C GLU A 61 10.08 15.70 2.45
N TRP A 62 10.99 14.89 1.92
CA TRP A 62 11.44 13.66 2.53
C TRP A 62 12.87 13.82 2.99
N ARG A 63 13.12 13.63 4.28
CA ARG A 63 14.42 13.75 4.92
C ARG A 63 14.90 12.40 5.44
N PRO A 64 16.22 12.13 5.46
CA PRO A 64 16.73 10.95 6.15
C PRO A 64 16.37 11.01 7.63
N GLY A 65 15.80 9.93 8.16
CA GLY A 65 15.47 9.78 9.57
C GLY A 65 16.08 8.50 10.15
N PRO A 66 16.09 8.34 11.47
CA PRO A 66 16.76 7.22 12.16
C PRO A 66 16.15 5.85 11.86
N ARG A 67 14.90 5.79 11.39
CA ARG A 67 14.19 4.55 11.03
C ARG A 67 13.82 4.49 9.55
N GLY A 68 14.39 5.35 8.72
CA GLY A 68 14.09 5.49 7.29
C GLY A 68 13.62 6.90 6.95
N PRO A 69 13.23 7.15 5.68
CA PRO A 69 12.79 8.47 5.24
C PRO A 69 11.60 8.99 6.06
N GLU A 70 11.69 10.21 6.54
CA GLU A 70 10.64 10.90 7.29
C GLU A 70 10.07 12.05 6.44
N MET A 71 8.74 12.14 6.43
CA MET A 71 8.02 13.18 5.69
C MET A 71 7.81 14.42 6.56
N ALA A 72 8.12 15.59 6.04
CA ALA A 72 7.83 16.88 6.66
C ALA A 72 6.94 17.72 5.72
N LYS A 73 5.89 18.34 6.28
CA LYS A 73 5.08 19.32 5.55
C LYS A 73 5.86 20.61 5.42
N LEU A 74 5.75 21.27 4.27
CA LEU A 74 6.34 22.58 4.01
C LEU A 74 5.31 23.67 4.29
N PRO A 75 5.41 24.43 5.40
CA PRO A 75 4.48 25.51 5.70
C PRO A 75 4.49 26.60 4.61
N GLY A 76 3.31 27.15 4.28
CA GLY A 76 3.16 28.17 3.27
C GLY A 76 3.11 27.66 1.83
N THR A 77 3.02 26.35 1.63
CA THR A 77 2.89 25.71 0.32
C THR A 77 1.52 25.07 0.12
N GLU A 78 0.55 25.44 0.94
CA GLU A 78 -0.82 24.93 0.86
C GLU A 78 -1.42 25.25 -0.52
N PHE A 79 -2.16 24.30 -1.04
CA PHE A 79 -2.85 24.46 -2.32
C PHE A 79 -4.28 23.90 -2.26
N THR A 80 -5.12 24.40 -3.15
CA THR A 80 -6.50 23.94 -3.31
C THR A 80 -6.79 23.71 -4.78
N TYR A 81 -7.43 22.58 -5.09
CA TYR A 81 -7.95 22.29 -6.42
C TYR A 81 -9.47 22.13 -6.39
N PRO A 82 -10.21 22.72 -7.35
CA PRO A 82 -11.61 22.36 -7.56
C PRO A 82 -11.67 20.88 -7.99
N ALA A 83 -12.58 20.11 -7.39
CA ALA A 83 -12.71 18.69 -7.67
C ALA A 83 -14.17 18.24 -7.59
N GLN A 84 -14.65 17.54 -8.60
CA GLN A 84 -15.97 16.90 -8.64
C GLN A 84 -15.88 15.40 -8.29
N LEU A 85 -14.71 14.80 -8.45
CA LEU A 85 -14.42 13.40 -8.12
C LEU A 85 -12.98 13.28 -7.63
N VAL A 86 -12.79 12.54 -6.56
CA VAL A 86 -11.45 12.19 -6.05
C VAL A 86 -11.35 10.67 -5.96
N LEU A 87 -10.37 10.11 -6.66
CA LEU A 87 -10.08 8.68 -6.65
C LEU A 87 -8.85 8.41 -5.78
N ILE A 88 -9.00 7.52 -4.79
CA ILE A 88 -7.93 7.12 -3.91
C ILE A 88 -7.18 5.93 -4.52
N ALA A 89 -5.89 6.12 -4.80
CA ALA A 89 -5.00 5.11 -5.38
C ALA A 89 -3.71 4.98 -4.56
N MET A 90 -3.84 4.85 -3.23
CA MET A 90 -2.73 4.87 -2.27
C MET A 90 -2.26 3.49 -1.81
N GLY A 91 -2.71 2.42 -2.49
CA GLY A 91 -2.42 1.04 -2.09
C GLY A 91 -3.38 0.53 -1.00
N PHE A 92 -3.11 -0.68 -0.54
CA PHE A 92 -3.95 -1.37 0.45
C PHE A 92 -3.38 -1.23 1.85
N LEU A 93 -4.25 -1.11 2.86
CA LEU A 93 -3.86 -1.08 4.27
C LEU A 93 -3.62 -2.51 4.78
N HIS A 94 -4.62 -3.36 4.64
CA HIS A 94 -4.64 -4.74 5.14
C HIS A 94 -5.74 -5.55 4.44
N VAL A 95 -5.89 -6.83 4.80
CA VAL A 95 -6.98 -7.68 4.33
C VAL A 95 -8.35 -7.16 4.78
N VAL A 96 -9.39 -7.40 3.98
CA VAL A 96 -10.77 -7.09 4.36
C VAL A 96 -11.23 -8.08 5.44
N HIS A 97 -11.62 -7.57 6.62
CA HIS A 97 -11.94 -8.41 7.77
C HIS A 97 -13.33 -9.05 7.67
N LYS A 98 -14.32 -8.29 7.17
CA LYS A 98 -15.72 -8.76 7.05
C LYS A 98 -15.99 -9.42 5.71
N PRO A 99 -16.81 -10.48 5.67
CA PRO A 99 -17.35 -11.19 6.83
C PRO A 99 -16.42 -12.31 7.32
N LEU A 100 -15.50 -12.81 6.46
CA LEU A 100 -14.81 -14.09 6.64
C LEU A 100 -13.88 -14.13 7.85
N ILE A 101 -13.00 -13.16 7.99
CA ILE A 101 -11.97 -13.15 9.05
C ILE A 101 -12.65 -13.05 10.43
N GLU A 102 -13.67 -12.18 10.54
CA GLU A 102 -14.44 -12.02 11.77
C GLU A 102 -15.26 -13.27 12.12
N GLN A 103 -15.89 -13.91 11.12
CA GLN A 103 -16.66 -15.15 11.33
C GLN A 103 -15.79 -16.32 11.79
N LEU A 104 -14.56 -16.41 11.27
CA LEU A 104 -13.60 -17.43 11.68
C LEU A 104 -12.96 -17.13 13.04
N GLY A 105 -13.02 -15.89 13.53
CA GLY A 105 -12.39 -15.49 14.79
C GLY A 105 -10.87 -15.48 14.74
N CYS A 106 -10.27 -15.25 13.55
CA CYS A 106 -8.84 -15.19 13.39
C CYS A 106 -8.26 -13.92 14.04
N GLU A 107 -7.17 -14.06 14.79
CA GLU A 107 -6.41 -12.92 15.30
C GLU A 107 -5.70 -12.17 14.18
N LEU A 108 -5.56 -10.85 14.39
CA LEU A 108 -4.86 -9.96 13.47
C LEU A 108 -3.52 -9.53 14.03
N ASP A 109 -2.57 -9.25 13.15
CA ASP A 109 -1.32 -8.61 13.50
C ASP A 109 -1.50 -7.09 13.73
N GLN A 110 -0.42 -6.41 14.12
CA GLN A 110 -0.42 -4.96 14.36
C GLN A 110 -0.73 -4.12 13.10
N ARG A 111 -0.65 -4.73 11.92
CA ARG A 111 -0.95 -4.09 10.62
C ARG A 111 -2.37 -4.39 10.12
N GLY A 112 -3.13 -5.20 10.85
CA GLY A 112 -4.47 -5.62 10.48
C GLY A 112 -4.52 -6.81 9.51
N ASN A 113 -3.42 -7.53 9.27
CA ASN A 113 -3.42 -8.77 8.51
C ASN A 113 -3.65 -9.97 9.43
N VAL A 114 -4.04 -11.11 8.88
CA VAL A 114 -4.24 -12.32 9.67
C VAL A 114 -2.92 -12.78 10.28
N SER A 115 -2.89 -12.87 11.61
CA SER A 115 -1.72 -13.38 12.33
C SER A 115 -1.54 -14.88 12.09
N VAL A 116 -0.34 -15.30 11.74
CA VAL A 116 -0.02 -16.70 11.49
C VAL A 116 1.25 -17.13 12.22
N ASN A 117 1.22 -18.37 12.72
CA ASN A 117 2.40 -19.06 13.21
C ASN A 117 2.60 -20.32 12.36
N ARG A 118 3.72 -20.41 11.63
CA ARG A 118 3.96 -21.48 10.65
C ARG A 118 2.75 -21.69 9.72
N TRP A 119 2.20 -20.58 9.22
CA TRP A 119 1.05 -20.50 8.29
C TRP A 119 -0.31 -20.88 8.88
N MET A 120 -0.40 -21.41 10.11
CA MET A 120 -1.66 -21.61 10.81
C MET A 120 -2.07 -20.32 11.52
N THR A 121 -3.35 -19.98 11.46
CA THR A 121 -3.95 -18.85 12.17
C THR A 121 -4.09 -19.17 13.68
N SER A 122 -4.66 -18.26 14.45
CA SER A 122 -5.07 -18.52 15.84
C SER A 122 -6.15 -19.61 15.97
N VAL A 123 -6.83 -19.93 14.87
CA VAL A 123 -7.89 -20.94 14.82
C VAL A 123 -7.30 -22.28 14.31
N PRO A 124 -7.29 -23.36 15.12
CA PRO A 124 -6.70 -24.62 14.73
C PRO A 124 -7.31 -25.20 13.45
N GLY A 125 -6.47 -25.54 12.48
CA GLY A 125 -6.87 -26.07 11.17
C GLY A 125 -7.25 -25.02 10.14
N VAL A 126 -7.15 -23.74 10.48
CA VAL A 126 -7.30 -22.62 9.55
C VAL A 126 -5.91 -22.08 9.21
N PHE A 127 -5.61 -22.02 7.92
CA PHE A 127 -4.31 -21.56 7.41
C PHE A 127 -4.51 -20.28 6.58
N ALA A 128 -3.53 -19.38 6.62
CA ALA A 128 -3.52 -18.16 5.82
C ALA A 128 -2.14 -17.92 5.20
N ALA A 129 -2.13 -17.39 3.98
CA ALA A 129 -0.91 -17.17 3.22
C ALA A 129 -1.07 -15.95 2.27
N GLY A 130 0.02 -15.56 1.61
CA GLY A 130 0.04 -14.47 0.65
C GLY A 130 -0.35 -13.13 1.30
N ASP A 131 -1.13 -12.34 0.58
CA ASP A 131 -1.53 -11.00 1.00
C ASP A 131 -2.39 -11.00 2.27
N THR A 132 -3.13 -12.07 2.54
CA THR A 132 -3.95 -12.21 3.75
C THR A 132 -3.12 -12.21 5.03
N ALA A 133 -1.93 -12.81 5.00
CA ALA A 133 -1.04 -12.92 6.16
C ALA A 133 0.08 -11.86 6.15
N ARG A 134 0.53 -11.44 4.98
CA ARG A 134 1.66 -10.51 4.82
C ARG A 134 1.24 -9.05 4.57
N GLY A 135 0.06 -8.85 4.01
CA GLY A 135 -0.35 -7.61 3.36
C GLY A 135 0.00 -7.63 1.86
N ALA A 136 -0.58 -6.70 1.11
CA ALA A 136 -0.40 -6.63 -0.35
C ALA A 136 1.07 -6.59 -0.74
N SER A 137 1.48 -7.53 -1.60
CA SER A 137 2.87 -7.74 -1.97
C SER A 137 3.01 -8.34 -3.38
N LEU A 138 4.23 -8.73 -3.75
CA LEU A 138 4.49 -9.31 -5.07
C LEU A 138 3.90 -10.73 -5.19
N VAL A 139 3.41 -11.06 -6.37
CA VAL A 139 2.86 -12.39 -6.70
C VAL A 139 3.84 -13.53 -6.37
N VAL A 140 5.15 -13.33 -6.56
CA VAL A 140 6.17 -14.32 -6.21
C VAL A 140 6.14 -14.67 -4.71
N HIS A 141 5.86 -13.71 -3.84
CA HIS A 141 5.69 -13.97 -2.40
C HIS A 141 4.42 -14.75 -2.13
N ALA A 142 3.30 -14.41 -2.78
CA ALA A 142 2.04 -15.12 -2.62
C ALA A 142 2.17 -16.59 -3.04
N ILE A 143 2.82 -16.87 -4.17
CA ILE A 143 3.10 -18.25 -4.64
C ILE A 143 3.96 -19.01 -3.63
N ASN A 144 5.05 -18.42 -3.16
CA ASN A 144 5.94 -19.07 -2.18
C ASN A 144 5.21 -19.35 -0.86
N HIS A 145 4.46 -18.37 -0.36
CA HIS A 145 3.67 -18.51 0.88
C HIS A 145 2.59 -19.60 0.74
N GLY A 146 1.92 -19.68 -0.41
CA GLY A 146 0.94 -20.72 -0.68
C GLY A 146 1.56 -22.13 -0.62
N ARG A 147 2.75 -22.30 -1.20
CA ARG A 147 3.49 -23.59 -1.14
C ARG A 147 3.86 -23.97 0.29
N LEU A 148 4.39 -23.04 1.07
CA LEU A 148 4.78 -23.27 2.47
C LEU A 148 3.55 -23.53 3.36
N ALA A 149 2.43 -22.83 3.12
CA ALA A 149 1.19 -23.07 3.82
C ALA A 149 0.58 -24.45 3.48
N ALA A 150 0.67 -24.89 2.24
CA ALA A 150 0.23 -26.22 1.82
C ALA A 150 1.04 -27.32 2.54
N GLU A 151 2.37 -27.15 2.62
CA GLU A 151 3.23 -28.08 3.37
C GLU A 151 2.86 -28.12 4.85
N ALA A 152 2.67 -26.96 5.49
CA ALA A 152 2.24 -26.87 6.89
C ALA A 152 0.86 -27.54 7.13
N CYS A 153 -0.08 -27.35 6.21
CA CYS A 153 -1.39 -28.00 6.23
C CYS A 153 -1.27 -29.52 6.12
N HIS A 154 -0.41 -30.01 5.21
CA HIS A 154 -0.15 -31.45 5.05
C HIS A 154 0.43 -32.05 6.34
N GLN A 155 1.44 -31.42 6.93
CA GLN A 155 2.04 -31.88 8.18
C GLN A 155 1.03 -31.91 9.33
N TRP A 156 0.18 -30.91 9.44
CA TRP A 156 -0.88 -30.86 10.45
C TRP A 156 -1.92 -31.95 10.27
N LEU A 157 -2.30 -32.29 9.04
CA LEU A 157 -3.21 -33.39 8.75
C LEU A 157 -2.57 -34.76 8.98
N ALA A 158 -1.29 -34.91 8.65
CA ALA A 158 -0.56 -36.16 8.85
C ALA A 158 -0.26 -36.46 10.34
N GLY A 159 -0.25 -35.44 11.19
CA GLY A 159 -0.06 -35.59 12.64
C GLY A 159 -1.34 -35.81 13.42
N LYS A 160 -2.48 -35.85 12.75
CA LYS A 160 -3.78 -36.25 13.29
C LYS A 160 -4.04 -37.73 13.09
#